data_1ec793eff6aea34518db513e92632cbf
#
_entry.id   1ec793eff6aea34518db513e92632cbf
#
_cell.length_a   1.000
_cell.length_b   1.000
_cell.length_c   1.000
_cell.angle_alpha   90.00
_cell.angle_beta   90.00
_cell.angle_gamma   90.00
#
_symmetry.space_group_name_H-M   'P 1'
#
loop_
_entity.id
_entity.type
_entity.pdbx_description
1 polymer ?
#
loop_
_entity_poly.entity_id
_entity_poly.type
_entity_poly.pdbx_seq_one_letter_code
_entity_poly.pdbx_strand_id
1 'polypeptide(L)'
;MELNKVYCMDNLELLKQLPNESISLIYCDILYNTGRKFKDYDDNLGTPQEAIEWYRPRLIEMKRVLKDTGIILLQMDYRIHPYIRIEMDSIFGNDKLVNELIWQYSGGGVPKNKFAQKHDNILLYSRSDNYTFNVDELRVPYSESTKQRFSGIINNKRNGIDFGEQSLNKLGKHPESVISMPILAPSSNERVGYDTQKPKHLLKYLINGLSNKNDVVADFFCGSGTSLVVAKELKRNYIGCDINPRAVEITKERLSNINN
;
A
#
# COMPACT_ATOMS: atom_id res chain seq x y z
N MET A 1 3.81 -5.18 -23.35
CA MET A 1 3.17 -4.38 -22.26
C MET A 1 3.41 -2.90 -22.55
N GLU A 2 2.37 -2.10 -22.60
CA GLU A 2 2.48 -0.65 -22.74
C GLU A 2 2.46 -0.01 -21.35
N LEU A 3 3.57 0.65 -20.97
CA LEU A 3 3.70 1.33 -19.68
C LEU A 3 3.02 2.71 -19.70
N ASN A 4 2.80 3.26 -18.50
CA ASN A 4 2.19 4.57 -18.29
C ASN A 4 0.76 4.66 -18.84
N LYS A 5 0.02 3.55 -18.66
CA LYS A 5 -1.36 3.38 -19.12
C LYS A 5 -2.31 2.99 -18.00
N VAL A 6 -3.57 3.43 -18.16
CA VAL A 6 -4.70 3.04 -17.31
C VAL A 6 -5.78 2.43 -18.19
N TYR A 7 -6.21 1.23 -17.85
CA TYR A 7 -7.16 0.43 -18.61
C TYR A 7 -8.52 0.40 -17.92
N CYS A 8 -9.60 0.46 -18.69
CA CYS A 8 -10.97 0.24 -18.22
C CYS A 8 -11.36 -1.20 -18.51
N MET A 9 -11.06 -2.10 -17.59
CA MET A 9 -11.32 -3.55 -17.76
C MET A 9 -11.19 -4.31 -16.44
N ASP A 10 -11.64 -5.55 -16.43
CA ASP A 10 -11.40 -6.47 -15.30
C ASP A 10 -9.91 -6.68 -15.09
N ASN A 11 -9.49 -6.68 -13.85
CA ASN A 11 -8.08 -6.78 -13.49
C ASN A 11 -7.47 -8.14 -13.81
N LEU A 12 -8.24 -9.24 -13.73
CA LEU A 12 -7.75 -10.56 -14.11
C LEU A 12 -7.46 -10.63 -15.62
N GLU A 13 -8.29 -9.98 -16.43
CA GLU A 13 -8.07 -9.91 -17.88
C GLU A 13 -6.84 -9.08 -18.24
N LEU A 14 -6.59 -7.98 -17.51
CA LEU A 14 -5.34 -7.24 -17.68
C LEU A 14 -4.13 -8.07 -17.24
N LEU A 15 -4.18 -8.65 -16.05
CA LEU A 15 -3.11 -9.47 -15.48
C LEU A 15 -2.66 -10.58 -16.43
N LYS A 16 -3.59 -11.30 -17.06
CA LYS A 16 -3.30 -12.36 -18.04
C LYS A 16 -2.52 -11.86 -19.27
N GLN A 17 -2.63 -10.58 -19.62
CA GLN A 17 -1.93 -9.97 -20.76
C GLN A 17 -0.51 -9.48 -20.41
N LEU A 18 -0.20 -9.38 -19.12
CA LEU A 18 1.10 -8.89 -18.67
C LEU A 18 2.16 -10.02 -18.71
N PRO A 19 3.40 -9.68 -19.12
CA PRO A 19 4.50 -10.64 -19.05
C PRO A 19 4.81 -11.08 -17.62
N ASN A 20 5.35 -12.28 -17.47
CA ASN A 20 5.91 -12.71 -16.20
C ASN A 20 7.01 -11.73 -15.75
N GLU A 21 7.15 -11.55 -14.44
CA GLU A 21 8.27 -10.82 -13.83
C GLU A 21 8.50 -9.41 -14.40
N SER A 22 7.41 -8.70 -14.69
CA SER A 22 7.44 -7.37 -15.32
C SER A 22 7.19 -6.21 -14.36
N ILE A 23 6.60 -6.46 -13.18
CA ILE A 23 6.19 -5.46 -12.20
C ILE A 23 7.15 -5.45 -11.01
N SER A 24 7.60 -4.27 -10.61
CA SER A 24 8.51 -4.10 -9.45
C SER A 24 7.75 -3.94 -8.13
N LEU A 25 6.62 -3.24 -8.15
CA LEU A 25 5.77 -3.00 -6.99
C LEU A 25 4.29 -3.10 -7.39
N ILE A 26 3.54 -3.92 -6.68
CA ILE A 26 2.08 -3.92 -6.75
C ILE A 26 1.55 -3.27 -5.46
N TYR A 27 0.71 -2.27 -5.60
CA TYR A 27 -0.11 -1.74 -4.51
C TYR A 27 -1.57 -1.83 -4.94
N CYS A 28 -2.42 -2.42 -4.11
CA CYS A 28 -3.86 -2.46 -4.33
C CYS A 28 -4.62 -2.19 -3.04
N ASP A 29 -5.51 -1.19 -3.09
CA ASP A 29 -6.57 -0.99 -2.12
C ASP A 29 -7.76 -1.83 -2.57
N ILE A 30 -7.81 -3.08 -2.10
CA ILE A 30 -8.75 -4.08 -2.62
C ILE A 30 -10.18 -3.85 -2.11
N LEU A 31 -11.18 -4.56 -2.63
CA LEU A 31 -12.53 -4.55 -2.07
C LEU A 31 -12.52 -5.16 -0.66
N TYR A 32 -13.17 -4.47 0.29
CA TYR A 32 -13.16 -4.89 1.69
C TYR A 32 -14.26 -5.90 2.04
N ASN A 33 -15.12 -6.18 1.07
CA ASN A 33 -16.31 -7.03 1.23
C ASN A 33 -17.21 -6.56 2.39
N THR A 34 -17.45 -5.24 2.45
CA THR A 34 -18.27 -4.63 3.51
C THR A 34 -19.77 -4.85 3.32
N GLY A 35 -20.17 -5.39 2.16
CA GLY A 35 -21.57 -5.51 1.73
C GLY A 35 -22.23 -4.16 1.40
N ARG A 36 -21.44 -3.07 1.28
CA ARG A 36 -21.97 -1.74 0.97
C ARG A 36 -21.92 -1.47 -0.53
N LYS A 37 -22.95 -0.82 -1.02
CA LYS A 37 -22.96 -0.23 -2.33
C LYS A 37 -22.54 1.23 -2.23
N PHE A 38 -21.37 1.56 -2.73
CA PHE A 38 -20.88 2.92 -2.87
C PHE A 38 -21.44 3.55 -4.15
N LYS A 39 -21.27 4.86 -4.29
CA LYS A 39 -21.69 5.57 -5.50
C LYS A 39 -21.00 5.03 -6.76
N ASP A 40 -19.73 4.69 -6.63
CA ASP A 40 -18.85 4.36 -7.74
C ASP A 40 -18.62 2.85 -7.93
N TYR A 41 -18.91 2.01 -6.92
CA TYR A 41 -18.71 0.55 -7.00
C TYR A 41 -19.55 -0.21 -5.96
N ASP A 42 -19.69 -1.51 -6.16
CA ASP A 42 -20.30 -2.43 -5.20
C ASP A 42 -19.19 -3.18 -4.45
N ASP A 43 -19.18 -3.07 -3.11
CA ASP A 43 -18.19 -3.71 -2.24
C ASP A 43 -18.79 -4.98 -1.60
N ASN A 44 -19.45 -5.79 -2.42
CA ASN A 44 -20.07 -7.03 -2.02
C ASN A 44 -19.58 -8.18 -2.91
N LEU A 45 -18.76 -9.05 -2.35
CA LEU A 45 -18.27 -10.28 -2.97
C LEU A 45 -18.93 -11.54 -2.38
N GLY A 46 -20.06 -11.38 -1.66
CA GLY A 46 -20.75 -12.47 -1.00
C GLY A 46 -20.10 -12.90 0.32
N THR A 47 -20.15 -14.20 0.59
CA THR A 47 -19.51 -14.79 1.76
C THR A 47 -17.99 -14.64 1.70
N PRO A 48 -17.27 -14.74 2.83
CA PRO A 48 -15.80 -14.74 2.80
C PRO A 48 -15.21 -15.81 1.88
N GLN A 49 -15.87 -16.97 1.77
CA GLN A 49 -15.42 -18.05 0.89
C GLN A 49 -15.54 -17.65 -0.58
N GLU A 50 -16.68 -17.10 -1.00
CA GLU A 50 -16.91 -16.61 -2.37
C GLU A 50 -15.92 -15.47 -2.70
N ALA A 51 -15.68 -14.57 -1.75
CA ALA A 51 -14.68 -13.52 -1.92
C ALA A 51 -13.27 -14.09 -2.18
N ILE A 52 -12.85 -15.11 -1.44
CA ILE A 52 -11.53 -15.74 -1.64
C ILE A 52 -11.47 -16.49 -2.99
N GLU A 53 -12.53 -17.17 -3.40
CA GLU A 53 -12.61 -17.80 -4.73
C GLU A 53 -12.46 -16.77 -5.85
N TRP A 54 -13.01 -15.57 -5.66
CA TRP A 54 -12.86 -14.46 -6.60
C TRP A 54 -11.45 -13.87 -6.58
N TYR A 55 -10.80 -13.74 -5.39
CA TYR A 55 -9.46 -13.18 -5.27
C TYR A 55 -8.36 -14.14 -5.75
N ARG A 56 -8.47 -15.43 -5.47
CA ARG A 56 -7.42 -16.44 -5.71
C ARG A 56 -6.80 -16.36 -7.11
N PRO A 57 -7.53 -16.39 -8.23
CA PRO A 57 -6.91 -16.31 -9.55
C PRO A 57 -6.19 -14.98 -9.78
N ARG A 58 -6.66 -13.89 -9.19
CA ARG A 58 -6.04 -12.56 -9.26
C ARG A 58 -4.72 -12.52 -8.49
N LEU A 59 -4.69 -13.07 -7.29
CA LEU A 59 -3.48 -13.13 -6.46
C LEU A 59 -2.41 -14.02 -7.07
N ILE A 60 -2.79 -15.14 -7.69
CA ILE A 60 -1.87 -16.01 -8.44
C ILE A 60 -1.24 -15.24 -9.61
N GLU A 61 -2.03 -14.53 -10.38
CA GLU A 61 -1.55 -13.73 -11.49
C GLU A 61 -0.69 -12.53 -11.03
N MET A 62 -1.05 -11.87 -9.92
CA MET A 62 -0.23 -10.82 -9.31
C MET A 62 1.15 -11.36 -8.92
N LYS A 63 1.23 -12.56 -8.34
CA LYS A 63 2.52 -13.21 -8.06
C LYS A 63 3.29 -13.51 -9.35
N ARG A 64 2.63 -13.99 -10.40
CA ARG A 64 3.26 -14.31 -11.68
C ARG A 64 3.92 -13.10 -12.34
N VAL A 65 3.22 -11.95 -12.34
CA VAL A 65 3.73 -10.73 -12.99
C VAL A 65 4.76 -9.98 -12.13
N LEU A 66 4.86 -10.29 -10.85
CA LEU A 66 5.79 -9.64 -9.93
C LEU A 66 7.22 -10.12 -10.22
N LYS A 67 8.20 -9.20 -10.35
CA LYS A 67 9.62 -9.52 -10.49
C LYS A 67 10.13 -10.31 -9.30
N ASP A 68 11.25 -11.00 -9.43
CA ASP A 68 11.90 -11.69 -8.32
C ASP A 68 12.20 -10.75 -7.15
N THR A 69 12.65 -9.53 -7.41
CA THR A 69 12.88 -8.47 -6.42
C THR A 69 11.63 -7.70 -6.04
N GLY A 70 10.46 -8.09 -6.54
CA GLY A 70 9.23 -7.34 -6.43
C GLY A 70 8.49 -7.54 -5.11
N ILE A 71 7.69 -6.55 -4.77
CA ILE A 71 6.88 -6.46 -3.56
C ILE A 71 5.41 -6.25 -3.92
N ILE A 72 4.53 -6.85 -3.16
CA ILE A 72 3.09 -6.60 -3.22
C ILE A 72 2.57 -6.08 -1.88
N LEU A 73 1.77 -5.02 -1.94
CA LEU A 73 1.03 -4.43 -0.85
C LEU A 73 -0.46 -4.57 -1.13
N LEU A 74 -1.18 -5.24 -0.25
CA LEU A 74 -2.63 -5.33 -0.29
C LEU A 74 -3.23 -4.63 0.92
N GLN A 75 -3.94 -3.53 0.68
CA GLN A 75 -4.62 -2.78 1.73
C GLN A 75 -6.08 -3.21 1.83
N MET A 76 -6.54 -3.41 3.06
CA MET A 76 -7.89 -3.85 3.37
C MET A 76 -8.25 -3.56 4.82
N ASP A 77 -9.53 -3.71 5.18
CA ASP A 77 -9.96 -3.66 6.56
C ASP A 77 -10.01 -5.06 7.23
N TYR A 78 -10.33 -5.07 8.51
CA TYR A 78 -10.35 -6.28 9.33
C TYR A 78 -11.33 -7.37 8.86
N ARG A 79 -12.33 -7.06 8.00
CA ARG A 79 -13.37 -8.02 7.58
C ARG A 79 -12.82 -9.08 6.67
N ILE A 80 -12.09 -8.64 5.64
CA ILE A 80 -11.52 -9.56 4.65
C ILE A 80 -10.07 -9.96 4.94
N HIS A 81 -9.36 -9.17 5.77
CA HIS A 81 -7.95 -9.35 6.07
C HIS A 81 -7.57 -10.78 6.50
N PRO A 82 -8.26 -11.47 7.45
CA PRO A 82 -7.83 -12.81 7.86
C PRO A 82 -7.85 -13.82 6.71
N TYR A 83 -8.82 -13.71 5.84
CA TYR A 83 -9.00 -14.63 4.71
C TYR A 83 -7.96 -14.38 3.62
N ILE A 84 -7.72 -13.11 3.27
CA ILE A 84 -6.68 -12.72 2.31
C ILE A 84 -5.30 -13.10 2.85
N ARG A 85 -5.06 -12.93 4.16
CA ARG A 85 -3.78 -13.32 4.77
C ARG A 85 -3.49 -14.82 4.58
N ILE A 86 -4.44 -15.70 4.88
CA ILE A 86 -4.31 -17.14 4.69
C ILE A 86 -4.09 -17.48 3.22
N GLU A 87 -4.82 -16.85 2.32
CA GLU A 87 -4.68 -17.08 0.89
C GLU A 87 -3.32 -16.62 0.36
N MET A 88 -2.82 -15.48 0.82
CA MET A 88 -1.49 -14.97 0.48
C MET A 88 -0.38 -15.89 0.99
N ASP A 89 -0.50 -16.41 2.23
CA ASP A 89 0.44 -17.40 2.77
C ASP A 89 0.47 -18.67 1.90
N SER A 90 -0.68 -19.12 1.41
CA SER A 90 -0.79 -20.28 0.51
C SER A 90 -0.13 -20.04 -0.86
N ILE A 91 -0.30 -18.83 -1.41
CA ILE A 91 0.18 -18.49 -2.76
C ILE A 91 1.65 -18.08 -2.74
N PHE A 92 2.05 -17.18 -1.84
CA PHE A 92 3.41 -16.61 -1.79
C PHE A 92 4.36 -17.46 -0.94
N GLY A 93 3.87 -18.11 0.09
CA GLY A 93 4.61 -18.72 1.17
C GLY A 93 4.55 -17.86 2.44
N ASN A 94 4.35 -18.48 3.58
CA ASN A 94 4.31 -17.76 4.87
C ASN A 94 5.66 -17.08 5.19
N ASP A 95 6.77 -17.64 4.73
CA ASP A 95 8.13 -17.08 4.86
C ASP A 95 8.35 -15.82 3.99
N LYS A 96 7.46 -15.52 3.06
CA LYS A 96 7.51 -14.32 2.20
C LYS A 96 6.69 -13.15 2.74
N LEU A 97 6.02 -13.30 3.87
CA LEU A 97 5.44 -12.16 4.57
C LEU A 97 6.57 -11.31 5.16
N VAL A 98 6.77 -10.12 4.61
CA VAL A 98 7.75 -9.16 5.12
C VAL A 98 7.20 -8.45 6.35
N ASN A 99 6.00 -7.89 6.23
CA ASN A 99 5.30 -7.21 7.32
C ASN A 99 3.78 -7.23 7.15
N GLU A 100 3.10 -7.16 8.28
CA GLU A 100 1.73 -6.68 8.38
C GLU A 100 1.78 -5.26 8.93
N LEU A 101 1.39 -4.28 8.10
CA LEU A 101 1.40 -2.88 8.47
C LEU A 101 0.00 -2.45 8.90
N ILE A 102 -0.07 -1.64 9.93
CA ILE A 102 -1.31 -1.01 10.41
C ILE A 102 -1.27 0.46 10.03
N TRP A 103 -2.09 0.87 9.05
CA TRP A 103 -2.29 2.29 8.80
C TRP A 103 -3.33 2.83 9.76
N GLN A 104 -2.87 3.51 10.81
CA GLN A 104 -3.71 4.14 11.83
C GLN A 104 -4.06 5.57 11.43
N TYR A 105 -5.33 5.90 11.56
CA TYR A 105 -5.85 7.23 11.26
C TYR A 105 -6.90 7.67 12.28
N SER A 106 -7.14 8.98 12.34
CA SER A 106 -8.23 9.60 13.12
C SER A 106 -9.36 10.04 12.19
N GLY A 107 -10.53 10.31 12.76
CA GLY A 107 -11.72 10.75 12.02
C GLY A 107 -12.81 9.67 11.95
N GLY A 108 -13.92 9.99 11.28
CA GLY A 108 -15.09 9.12 11.16
C GLY A 108 -15.93 8.98 12.43
N GLY A 109 -16.98 8.17 12.35
CA GLY A 109 -17.95 7.98 13.43
C GLY A 109 -17.37 7.32 14.68
N VAL A 110 -18.05 7.54 15.82
CA VAL A 110 -17.77 6.90 17.11
C VAL A 110 -18.96 6.00 17.45
N PRO A 111 -18.78 4.68 17.45
CA PRO A 111 -19.83 3.74 17.82
C PRO A 111 -20.09 3.79 19.33
N LYS A 112 -21.34 3.47 19.74
CA LYS A 112 -21.73 3.52 21.16
C LYS A 112 -21.37 2.26 21.97
N ASN A 113 -21.19 1.11 21.29
CA ASN A 113 -21.14 -0.22 21.94
C ASN A 113 -19.93 -1.07 21.54
N LYS A 114 -18.94 -0.48 20.87
CA LYS A 114 -17.69 -1.16 20.47
C LYS A 114 -16.57 -0.13 20.27
N PHE A 115 -15.34 -0.61 20.14
CA PHE A 115 -14.23 0.27 19.76
C PHE A 115 -14.41 0.79 18.34
N ALA A 116 -14.05 2.07 18.13
CA ALA A 116 -14.08 2.67 16.81
C ALA A 116 -12.95 2.09 15.93
N GLN A 117 -13.31 1.58 14.75
CA GLN A 117 -12.34 1.12 13.78
C GLN A 117 -11.60 2.33 13.18
N LYS A 118 -10.30 2.43 13.44
CA LYS A 118 -9.45 3.56 13.08
C LYS A 118 -8.15 3.13 12.40
N HIS A 119 -8.20 2.00 11.70
CA HIS A 119 -7.07 1.53 10.92
C HIS A 119 -7.51 0.63 9.76
N ASP A 120 -6.66 0.56 8.75
CA ASP A 120 -6.64 -0.48 7.75
C ASP A 120 -5.38 -1.33 7.93
N ASN A 121 -5.45 -2.58 7.47
CA ASN A 121 -4.32 -3.49 7.41
C ASN A 121 -3.69 -3.43 6.01
N ILE A 122 -2.37 -3.47 5.94
CA ILE A 122 -1.63 -3.58 4.67
C ILE A 122 -0.71 -4.78 4.78
N LEU A 123 -1.01 -5.83 4.03
CA LEU A 123 -0.15 -7.01 3.93
C LEU A 123 0.97 -6.73 2.93
N LEU A 124 2.21 -6.89 3.37
CA LEU A 124 3.41 -6.71 2.57
C LEU A 124 4.10 -8.06 2.38
N TYR A 125 4.07 -8.57 1.14
CA TYR A 125 4.76 -9.79 0.75
C TYR A 125 5.83 -9.48 -0.30
N SER A 126 6.94 -10.22 -0.24
CA SER A 126 7.96 -10.22 -1.29
C SER A 126 7.84 -11.46 -2.19
N ARG A 127 8.35 -11.36 -3.41
CA ARG A 127 8.45 -12.51 -4.30
C ARG A 127 9.58 -13.46 -3.88
N SER A 128 10.72 -12.90 -3.44
CA SER A 128 11.90 -13.62 -2.94
C SER A 128 12.50 -12.92 -1.72
N ASP A 129 13.62 -13.43 -1.21
CA ASP A 129 14.34 -12.79 -0.10
C ASP A 129 15.14 -11.55 -0.52
N ASN A 130 15.31 -11.33 -1.82
CA ASN A 130 16.00 -10.18 -2.39
C ASN A 130 14.99 -9.16 -2.91
N TYR A 131 14.44 -8.33 -2.03
CA TYR A 131 13.44 -7.32 -2.37
C TYR A 131 13.92 -5.89 -2.09
N THR A 132 13.31 -4.92 -2.77
CA THR A 132 13.61 -3.50 -2.60
C THR A 132 13.06 -2.97 -1.28
N PHE A 133 13.95 -2.48 -0.40
CA PHE A 133 13.57 -1.81 0.84
C PHE A 133 14.49 -0.63 1.13
N ASN A 134 14.06 0.58 0.77
CA ASN A 134 14.80 1.83 0.92
C ASN A 134 14.55 2.40 2.32
N VAL A 135 15.22 1.86 3.33
CA VAL A 135 14.98 2.18 4.74
C VAL A 135 15.07 3.68 5.03
N ASP A 136 15.99 4.39 4.39
CA ASP A 136 16.19 5.82 4.64
C ASP A 136 15.05 6.69 4.12
N GLU A 137 14.36 6.25 3.08
CA GLU A 137 13.13 6.89 2.57
C GLU A 137 11.89 6.63 3.45
N LEU A 138 11.97 5.64 4.33
CA LEU A 138 10.92 5.24 5.26
C LEU A 138 11.13 5.76 6.69
N ARG A 139 12.26 6.40 6.97
CA ARG A 139 12.54 6.92 8.31
C ARG A 139 11.53 7.99 8.71
N VAL A 140 11.18 7.96 9.98
CA VAL A 140 10.24 8.92 10.59
C VAL A 140 10.95 9.81 11.60
N PRO A 141 10.49 11.04 11.83
CA PRO A 141 11.09 11.91 12.84
C PRO A 141 11.08 11.28 14.23
N TYR A 142 12.16 11.51 15.00
CA TYR A 142 12.15 11.18 16.41
C TYR A 142 11.21 12.08 17.20
N SER A 143 10.59 11.54 18.24
CA SER A 143 9.85 12.35 19.21
C SER A 143 10.78 13.32 19.93
N GLU A 144 10.26 14.44 20.42
CA GLU A 144 11.05 15.42 21.18
C GLU A 144 11.64 14.82 22.45
N SER A 145 10.92 13.93 23.13
CA SER A 145 11.44 13.20 24.29
C SER A 145 12.64 12.30 23.93
N THR A 146 12.63 11.66 22.75
CA THR A 146 13.77 10.88 22.26
C THR A 146 14.96 11.80 21.96
N LYS A 147 14.74 12.93 21.28
CA LYS A 147 15.82 13.89 20.97
C LYS A 147 16.46 14.45 22.24
N GLN A 148 15.65 14.80 23.25
CA GLN A 148 16.13 15.28 24.56
C GLN A 148 16.96 14.21 25.28
N ARG A 149 16.48 12.95 25.31
CA ARG A 149 17.19 11.83 25.92
C ARG A 149 18.52 11.56 25.26
N PHE A 150 18.64 11.75 23.96
CA PHE A 150 19.86 11.50 23.16
C PHE A 150 20.57 12.81 22.77
N SER A 151 20.40 13.90 23.53
CA SER A 151 21.10 15.18 23.27
C SER A 151 22.61 15.11 23.48
N GLY A 152 23.13 13.99 23.99
CA GLY A 152 24.55 13.68 24.14
C GLY A 152 24.90 12.26 23.71
N ILE A 153 26.17 11.91 23.79
CA ILE A 153 26.65 10.55 23.56
C ILE A 153 26.14 9.65 24.69
N ILE A 154 25.40 8.62 24.36
CA ILE A 154 24.90 7.61 25.33
C ILE A 154 25.78 6.38 25.24
N ASN A 155 26.47 6.05 26.29
CA ASN A 155 27.09 4.74 26.46
C ASN A 155 26.02 3.70 26.78
N ASN A 156 25.80 2.78 25.86
CA ASN A 156 24.77 1.77 26.00
C ASN A 156 25.34 0.49 26.62
N LYS A 157 25.19 0.33 27.95
CA LYS A 157 25.51 -0.92 28.65
C LYS A 157 24.19 -1.64 29.00
N ARG A 158 24.04 -2.86 28.52
CA ARG A 158 22.92 -3.73 28.87
C ARG A 158 23.44 -5.08 29.36
N ASN A 159 23.01 -5.51 30.54
CA ASN A 159 23.41 -6.79 31.14
C ASN A 159 24.94 -7.04 31.16
N GLY A 160 25.74 -6.03 31.46
CA GLY A 160 27.20 -6.12 31.50
C GLY A 160 27.87 -6.09 30.11
N ILE A 161 27.13 -6.06 29.03
CA ILE A 161 27.65 -5.94 27.65
C ILE A 161 27.66 -4.45 27.26
N ASP A 162 28.83 -3.97 26.82
CA ASP A 162 29.00 -2.62 26.30
C ASP A 162 28.75 -2.62 24.79
N PHE A 163 27.67 -1.93 24.35
CA PHE A 163 27.32 -1.77 22.94
C PHE A 163 27.96 -0.51 22.31
N GLY A 164 28.85 0.15 23.03
CA GLY A 164 29.53 1.36 22.57
C GLY A 164 28.65 2.62 22.56
N GLU A 165 29.20 3.68 21.96
CA GLU A 165 28.54 4.97 21.83
C GLU A 165 27.40 4.87 20.79
N GLN A 166 26.20 5.29 21.16
CA GLN A 166 25.04 5.37 20.26
C GLN A 166 24.65 6.82 20.03
N SER A 167 24.47 7.16 18.76
CA SER A 167 23.89 8.43 18.33
C SER A 167 22.62 8.19 17.53
N LEU A 168 21.72 9.16 17.54
CA LEU A 168 20.54 9.12 16.69
C LEU A 168 20.94 9.18 15.20
N ASN A 169 20.27 8.37 14.39
CA ASN A 169 20.42 8.49 12.94
C ASN A 169 19.91 9.86 12.48
N LYS A 170 20.72 10.60 11.71
CA LYS A 170 20.39 11.96 11.24
C LYS A 170 19.13 12.01 10.36
N LEU A 171 18.80 10.92 9.66
CA LEU A 171 17.64 10.81 8.80
C LEU A 171 16.35 10.45 9.57
N GLY A 172 16.46 10.10 10.86
CA GLY A 172 15.31 9.76 11.68
C GLY A 172 15.31 8.33 12.19
N LYS A 173 14.24 8.00 12.89
CA LYS A 173 13.94 6.68 13.47
C LYS A 173 13.65 5.66 12.36
N HIS A 174 14.06 4.41 12.58
CA HIS A 174 13.67 3.28 11.73
C HIS A 174 12.13 3.19 11.61
N PRO A 175 11.59 2.85 10.41
CA PRO A 175 10.16 2.69 10.23
C PRO A 175 9.59 1.59 11.14
N GLU A 176 8.34 1.77 11.53
CA GLU A 176 7.58 0.81 12.35
C GLU A 176 6.39 0.27 11.59
N SER A 177 5.88 -0.88 12.01
CA SER A 177 4.71 -1.51 11.38
C SER A 177 3.39 -0.76 11.62
N VAL A 178 3.36 0.18 12.57
CA VAL A 178 2.20 1.06 12.79
C VAL A 178 2.52 2.43 12.17
N ILE A 179 1.78 2.74 11.09
CA ILE A 179 1.91 3.99 10.33
C ILE A 179 0.79 4.93 10.76
N SER A 180 1.11 5.96 11.55
CA SER A 180 0.12 6.96 11.98
C SER A 180 0.11 8.13 11.01
N MET A 181 -0.85 8.12 10.08
CA MET A 181 -1.04 9.16 9.06
C MET A 181 -2.52 9.46 8.88
N PRO A 182 -2.93 10.74 8.70
CA PRO A 182 -4.33 11.10 8.57
C PRO A 182 -4.95 10.61 7.25
N ILE A 183 -6.27 10.40 7.25
CA ILE A 183 -7.06 10.28 6.02
C ILE A 183 -7.23 11.66 5.37
N LEU A 184 -7.74 11.68 4.13
CA LEU A 184 -8.09 12.93 3.47
C LEU A 184 -9.23 13.65 4.21
N ALA A 185 -8.98 14.88 4.66
CA ALA A 185 -10.03 15.72 5.22
C ALA A 185 -11.14 15.97 4.17
N PRO A 186 -12.40 16.16 4.58
CA PRO A 186 -13.49 16.50 3.67
C PRO A 186 -13.21 17.74 2.82
N SER A 187 -12.50 18.72 3.38
CA SER A 187 -12.12 19.99 2.74
C SER A 187 -10.78 19.94 2.00
N SER A 188 -10.15 18.78 1.85
CA SER A 188 -8.86 18.69 1.19
C SER A 188 -8.94 18.98 -0.29
N ASN A 189 -8.05 19.85 -0.79
CA ASN A 189 -7.90 20.14 -2.23
C ASN A 189 -7.41 18.92 -3.04
N GLU A 190 -6.94 17.87 -2.36
CA GLU A 190 -6.54 16.62 -3.00
C GLU A 190 -7.76 15.79 -3.45
N ARG A 191 -8.95 16.06 -2.90
CA ARG A 191 -10.16 15.31 -3.22
C ARG A 191 -10.63 15.53 -4.64
N VAL A 192 -10.94 14.41 -5.32
CA VAL A 192 -11.45 14.43 -6.70
C VAL A 192 -12.90 13.94 -6.80
N GLY A 193 -13.62 13.88 -5.67
CA GLY A 193 -15.02 13.46 -5.64
C GLY A 193 -15.22 11.95 -5.90
N TYR A 194 -14.21 11.14 -5.66
CA TYR A 194 -14.29 9.68 -5.65
C TYR A 194 -14.35 9.17 -4.21
N ASP A 195 -15.30 8.29 -3.95
CA ASP A 195 -15.41 7.67 -2.62
C ASP A 195 -14.15 6.85 -2.32
N THR A 196 -13.77 6.77 -1.06
CA THR A 196 -12.63 5.96 -0.59
C THR A 196 -11.24 6.34 -1.13
N GLN A 197 -11.09 7.52 -1.77
CA GLN A 197 -9.79 8.02 -2.22
C GLN A 197 -8.73 7.96 -1.10
N LYS A 198 -7.60 7.29 -1.36
CA LYS A 198 -6.47 7.24 -0.42
C LYS A 198 -5.62 8.52 -0.51
N PRO A 199 -4.99 8.94 0.62
CA PRO A 199 -4.15 10.14 0.63
C PRO A 199 -2.81 9.90 -0.06
N LYS A 200 -2.34 10.90 -0.81
CA LYS A 200 -1.04 10.86 -1.49
C LYS A 200 0.14 10.63 -0.56
N HIS A 201 0.11 11.18 0.65
CA HIS A 201 1.24 11.07 1.58
C HIS A 201 1.48 9.63 2.04
N LEU A 202 0.42 8.82 2.23
CA LEU A 202 0.56 7.39 2.51
C LEU A 202 1.22 6.66 1.33
N LEU A 203 0.72 6.91 0.11
CA LEU A 203 1.25 6.25 -1.09
C LEU A 203 2.67 6.71 -1.41
N LYS A 204 3.01 8.00 -1.19
CA LYS A 204 4.39 8.50 -1.33
C LYS A 204 5.34 7.78 -0.38
N TYR A 205 4.96 7.61 0.87
CA TYR A 205 5.73 6.87 1.85
C TYR A 205 5.99 5.43 1.41
N LEU A 206 4.94 4.69 1.07
CA LEU A 206 5.05 3.29 0.68
C LEU A 206 5.79 3.09 -0.64
N ILE A 207 5.43 3.84 -1.70
CA ILE A 207 6.03 3.68 -3.03
C ILE A 207 7.50 4.11 -3.04
N ASN A 208 7.86 5.18 -2.32
CA ASN A 208 9.25 5.64 -2.27
C ASN A 208 10.15 4.64 -1.53
N GLY A 209 9.66 4.06 -0.43
CA GLY A 209 10.40 3.08 0.33
C GLY A 209 10.53 1.70 -0.32
N LEU A 210 9.58 1.33 -1.18
CA LEU A 210 9.47 -0.05 -1.69
C LEU A 210 9.69 -0.16 -3.21
N SER A 211 10.15 0.91 -3.84
CA SER A 211 10.51 0.92 -5.26
C SER A 211 11.61 1.94 -5.57
N ASN A 212 12.23 1.81 -6.71
CA ASN A 212 13.25 2.75 -7.21
C ASN A 212 12.72 3.56 -8.41
N LYS A 213 13.41 4.65 -8.78
CA LYS A 213 13.11 5.40 -10.01
C LYS A 213 13.16 4.45 -11.21
N ASN A 214 12.24 4.64 -12.16
CA ASN A 214 12.03 3.83 -13.36
C ASN A 214 11.45 2.43 -13.11
N ASP A 215 11.26 2.01 -11.86
CA ASP A 215 10.51 0.80 -11.55
C ASP A 215 9.07 0.88 -12.06
N VAL A 216 8.43 -0.26 -12.26
CA VAL A 216 7.03 -0.35 -12.66
C VAL A 216 6.17 -0.58 -11.42
N VAL A 217 5.32 0.40 -11.13
CA VAL A 217 4.31 0.33 -10.07
C VAL A 217 2.96 -0.02 -10.70
N ALA A 218 2.32 -1.06 -10.20
CA ALA A 218 1.01 -1.49 -10.68
C ALA A 218 -0.07 -1.33 -9.61
N ASP A 219 -1.28 -0.96 -10.05
CA ASP A 219 -2.48 -0.95 -9.23
C ASP A 219 -3.66 -1.50 -10.02
N PHE A 220 -4.11 -2.69 -9.62
CA PHE A 220 -5.17 -3.43 -10.31
C PHE A 220 -6.57 -3.15 -9.73
N PHE A 221 -6.68 -2.19 -8.78
CA PHE A 221 -7.90 -1.67 -8.17
C PHE A 221 -7.78 -0.15 -8.03
N CYS A 222 -7.39 0.53 -9.12
CA CYS A 222 -6.81 1.87 -9.01
C CYS A 222 -7.79 2.96 -8.56
N GLY A 223 -9.11 2.75 -8.67
CA GLY A 223 -10.11 3.73 -8.27
C GLY A 223 -9.80 5.13 -8.81
N SER A 224 -9.60 6.09 -7.91
CA SER A 224 -9.19 7.46 -8.29
C SER A 224 -7.72 7.58 -8.72
N GLY A 225 -6.94 6.50 -8.75
CA GLY A 225 -5.58 6.45 -9.27
C GLY A 225 -4.51 7.10 -8.40
N THR A 226 -4.70 7.24 -7.10
CA THR A 226 -3.72 7.92 -6.23
C THR A 226 -2.35 7.25 -6.28
N SER A 227 -2.28 5.92 -6.31
CA SER A 227 -1.05 5.13 -6.44
C SER A 227 -0.29 5.44 -7.74
N LEU A 228 -1.01 5.49 -8.86
CA LEU A 228 -0.43 5.76 -10.19
C LEU A 228 0.03 7.21 -10.33
N VAL A 229 -0.74 8.15 -9.78
CA VAL A 229 -0.38 9.58 -9.69
C VAL A 229 0.93 9.74 -8.92
N VAL A 230 1.02 9.10 -7.75
CA VAL A 230 2.23 9.14 -6.93
C VAL A 230 3.41 8.44 -7.61
N ALA A 231 3.19 7.32 -8.28
CA ALA A 231 4.23 6.66 -9.06
C ALA A 231 4.82 7.59 -10.12
N LYS A 232 3.98 8.30 -10.89
CA LYS A 232 4.42 9.29 -11.86
C LYS A 232 5.16 10.46 -11.21
N GLU A 233 4.65 11.04 -10.12
CA GLU A 233 5.32 12.13 -9.38
C GLU A 233 6.71 11.72 -8.89
N LEU A 234 6.89 10.47 -8.49
CA LEU A 234 8.15 9.90 -8.02
C LEU A 234 9.06 9.37 -9.15
N LYS A 235 8.70 9.59 -10.43
CA LYS A 235 9.44 9.12 -11.62
C LYS A 235 9.53 7.59 -11.70
N ARG A 236 8.46 6.89 -11.33
CA ARG A 236 8.23 5.47 -11.60
C ARG A 236 7.35 5.35 -12.84
N ASN A 237 7.55 4.28 -13.60
CA ASN A 237 6.57 3.86 -14.57
C ASN A 237 5.35 3.29 -13.85
N TYR A 238 4.19 3.32 -14.52
CA TYR A 238 2.98 2.80 -13.90
C TYR A 238 2.13 2.00 -14.90
N ILE A 239 1.30 1.14 -14.35
CA ILE A 239 0.21 0.48 -15.05
C ILE A 239 -0.94 0.25 -14.06
N GLY A 240 -2.17 0.47 -14.50
CA GLY A 240 -3.30 0.24 -13.64
C GLY A 240 -4.59 -0.03 -14.39
N CYS A 241 -5.58 -0.55 -13.68
CA CYS A 241 -6.93 -0.70 -14.21
C CYS A 241 -7.98 -0.52 -13.13
N ASP A 242 -9.17 -0.22 -13.61
CA ASP A 242 -10.41 -0.29 -12.86
C ASP A 242 -11.52 -0.74 -13.81
N ILE A 243 -12.52 -1.43 -13.29
CA ILE A 243 -13.68 -1.83 -14.07
C ILE A 243 -14.64 -0.65 -14.28
N ASN A 244 -14.59 0.36 -13.40
CA ASN A 244 -15.43 1.54 -13.45
C ASN A 244 -14.87 2.58 -14.43
N PRO A 245 -15.58 2.92 -15.53
CA PRO A 245 -15.12 3.95 -16.49
C PRO A 245 -14.86 5.32 -15.85
N ARG A 246 -15.68 5.72 -14.86
CA ARG A 246 -15.49 7.00 -14.15
C ARG A 246 -14.20 7.02 -13.33
N ALA A 247 -13.84 5.91 -12.68
CA ALA A 247 -12.57 5.79 -11.98
C ALA A 247 -11.38 5.99 -12.92
N VAL A 248 -11.45 5.34 -14.09
CA VAL A 248 -10.41 5.44 -15.13
C VAL A 248 -10.32 6.86 -15.71
N GLU A 249 -11.45 7.54 -15.95
CA GLU A 249 -11.49 8.93 -16.43
C GLU A 249 -10.82 9.87 -15.42
N ILE A 250 -11.24 9.83 -14.14
CA ILE A 250 -10.64 10.62 -13.05
C ILE A 250 -9.13 10.35 -12.97
N THR A 251 -8.72 9.10 -13.05
CA THR A 251 -7.31 8.72 -12.97
C THR A 251 -6.52 9.30 -14.13
N LYS A 252 -7.02 9.23 -15.38
CA LYS A 252 -6.38 9.79 -16.56
C LYS A 252 -6.27 11.32 -16.48
N GLU A 253 -7.30 11.99 -16.01
CA GLU A 253 -7.28 13.45 -15.80
C GLU A 253 -6.22 13.83 -14.76
N ARG A 254 -6.16 13.15 -13.61
CA ARG A 254 -5.13 13.41 -12.59
C ARG A 254 -3.71 13.19 -13.12
N LEU A 255 -3.51 12.16 -13.91
CA LEU A 255 -2.21 11.86 -14.52
C LEU A 255 -1.81 12.89 -15.59
N SER A 256 -2.75 13.42 -16.38
CA SER A 256 -2.45 14.45 -17.38
C SER A 256 -2.04 15.78 -16.76
N ASN A 257 -2.49 16.07 -15.55
CA ASN A 257 -2.19 17.30 -14.81
C ASN A 257 -0.80 17.28 -14.12
N ILE A 258 -0.07 16.19 -14.20
CA ILE A 258 1.30 16.10 -13.68
C ILE A 258 2.25 16.46 -14.81
N ASN A 259 2.87 17.64 -14.72
CA ASN A 259 3.93 18.04 -15.64
C ASN A 259 5.14 17.09 -15.52
N ASN A 260 5.71 16.71 -16.63
CA ASN A 260 6.88 15.82 -16.71
C ASN A 260 8.14 16.49 -16.16
#